data_9a69d104986552ee0af4894d437fd6a4
#
_entry.id   9a69d104986552ee0af4894d437fd6a4
#
_cell.length_a   1.000
_cell.length_b   1.000
_cell.length_c   1.000
_cell.angle_alpha   90.00
_cell.angle_beta   90.00
_cell.angle_gamma   90.00
#
_symmetry.space_group_name_H-M   'P 1'
#
loop_
_entity.id
_entity.type
_entity.pdbx_description
1 polymer ?
#
loop_
_entity_poly.entity_id
_entity_poly.type
_entity_poly.pdbx_seq_one_letter_code
_entity_poly.pdbx_strand_id
1 'polypeptide(L)'
;MPARKTAELLLQVGRLVQAEGYDGELSPAQWMALRFFARANPFSRTPSAFAEFQATTRGTATQTIKALEAGGYLVRQPFKTDGRSVSLRLTSKGKKALARDPFEVLVRAVDSLDATERTAMRRALHQVL
;
A
#
# COMPACT_ATOMS: atom_id res chain seq x y z
N MET A 1 28.81 -10.33 -10.16
CA MET A 1 28.35 -8.99 -10.60
C MET A 1 27.72 -8.27 -9.43
N PRO A 2 28.22 -7.08 -9.06
CA PRO A 2 27.66 -6.32 -7.94
C PRO A 2 26.16 -6.01 -8.13
N ALA A 3 25.74 -5.69 -9.35
CA ALA A 3 24.34 -5.39 -9.64
C ALA A 3 23.41 -6.58 -9.35
N ARG A 4 23.84 -7.77 -9.69
CA ARG A 4 23.03 -8.98 -9.45
C ARG A 4 22.80 -9.18 -7.96
N LYS A 5 23.83 -9.04 -7.16
CA LYS A 5 23.71 -9.20 -5.70
C LYS A 5 22.74 -8.19 -5.10
N THR A 6 22.82 -6.94 -5.53
CA THR A 6 21.89 -5.90 -5.06
C THR A 6 20.45 -6.21 -5.47
N ALA A 7 20.25 -6.65 -6.71
CA ALA A 7 18.92 -7.03 -7.19
C ALA A 7 18.34 -8.23 -6.41
N GLU A 8 19.19 -9.21 -6.10
CA GLU A 8 18.78 -10.36 -5.28
C GLU A 8 18.36 -9.94 -3.87
N LEU A 9 19.09 -9.01 -3.27
CA LEU A 9 18.74 -8.48 -1.95
C LEU A 9 17.40 -7.73 -1.98
N LEU A 10 17.16 -6.92 -3.00
CA LEU A 10 15.87 -6.24 -3.16
C LEU A 10 14.72 -7.24 -3.29
N LEU A 11 14.93 -8.29 -4.09
CA LEU A 11 13.92 -9.33 -4.24
C LEU A 11 13.66 -10.06 -2.92
N GLN A 12 14.71 -10.35 -2.17
CA GLN A 12 14.61 -10.99 -0.86
C GLN A 12 13.83 -10.13 0.13
N VAL A 13 14.10 -8.83 0.18
CA VAL A 13 13.35 -7.90 1.03
C VAL A 13 11.86 -7.92 0.66
N GLY A 14 11.54 -7.87 -0.62
CA GLY A 14 10.14 -7.94 -1.07
C GLY A 14 9.45 -9.22 -0.64
N ARG A 15 10.14 -10.35 -0.73
CA ARG A 15 9.59 -11.65 -0.30
C ARG A 15 9.32 -11.71 1.19
N LEU A 16 10.22 -11.17 2.00
CA LEU A 16 10.05 -11.16 3.46
C LEU A 16 8.83 -10.34 3.87
N VAL A 17 8.63 -9.18 3.26
CA VAL A 17 7.46 -8.33 3.54
C VAL A 17 6.17 -9.03 3.13
N GLN A 18 6.15 -9.69 1.96
CA GLN A 18 4.96 -10.43 1.52
C GLN A 18 4.65 -11.62 2.42
N ALA A 19 5.67 -12.35 2.85
CA ALA A 19 5.48 -13.51 3.74
C ALA A 19 4.81 -13.08 5.05
N GLU A 20 5.25 -11.98 5.64
CA GLU A 20 4.64 -11.43 6.86
C GLU A 20 3.17 -11.04 6.64
N GLY A 21 2.85 -10.51 5.45
CA GLY A 21 1.50 -10.11 5.09
C GLY A 21 0.53 -11.26 4.91
N TYR A 22 1.03 -12.49 4.65
CA TYR A 22 0.16 -13.65 4.42
C TYR A 22 -0.34 -14.33 5.69
N ASP A 23 0.20 -14.00 6.83
CA ASP A 23 -0.21 -14.62 8.10
C ASP A 23 -1.54 -14.07 8.62
N GLY A 24 -2.12 -13.10 7.97
CA GLY A 24 -3.33 -12.41 8.40
C GLY A 24 -4.51 -12.60 7.47
N GLU A 25 -5.58 -11.90 7.75
CA GLU A 25 -6.81 -11.91 6.99
C GLU A 25 -6.71 -11.19 5.64
N LEU A 26 -5.65 -10.39 5.44
CA LEU A 26 -5.52 -9.53 4.28
C LEU A 26 -4.41 -10.01 3.36
N SER A 27 -4.70 -9.96 2.05
CA SER A 27 -3.71 -10.23 1.01
C SER A 27 -2.76 -9.02 0.84
N PRO A 28 -1.60 -9.22 0.19
CA PRO A 28 -0.72 -8.09 -0.11
C PRO A 28 -1.39 -6.95 -0.87
N ALA A 29 -2.27 -7.27 -1.83
CA ALA A 29 -3.01 -6.25 -2.58
C ALA A 29 -3.95 -5.46 -1.67
N GLN A 30 -4.61 -6.14 -0.73
CA GLN A 30 -5.50 -5.49 0.24
C GLN A 30 -4.71 -4.59 1.19
N TRP A 31 -3.56 -5.03 1.66
CA TRP A 31 -2.67 -4.18 2.47
C TRP A 31 -2.25 -2.91 1.72
N MET A 32 -1.88 -3.06 0.43
CA MET A 32 -1.51 -1.92 -0.40
C MET A 32 -2.67 -0.93 -0.54
N ALA A 33 -3.88 -1.42 -0.72
CA ALA A 33 -5.07 -0.58 -0.82
C ALA A 33 -5.32 0.18 0.47
N LEU A 34 -5.26 -0.48 1.63
CA LEU A 34 -5.47 0.19 2.90
C LEU A 34 -4.45 1.31 3.14
N ARG A 35 -3.17 1.02 2.86
CA ARG A 35 -2.12 2.04 2.97
C ARG A 35 -2.38 3.23 2.06
N PHE A 36 -2.79 2.95 0.82
CA PHE A 36 -3.09 3.99 -0.14
C PHE A 36 -4.22 4.90 0.36
N PHE A 37 -5.35 4.32 0.76
CA PHE A 37 -6.50 5.11 1.18
C PHE A 37 -6.27 5.83 2.51
N ALA A 38 -5.39 5.31 3.36
CA ALA A 38 -5.01 6.00 4.59
C ALA A 38 -4.21 7.27 4.32
N ARG A 39 -3.40 7.29 3.27
CA ARG A 39 -2.50 8.40 2.94
C ARG A 39 -3.03 9.34 1.87
N ALA A 40 -3.94 8.87 1.03
CA ALA A 40 -4.45 9.67 -0.06
C ALA A 40 -5.19 10.90 0.47
N ASN A 41 -5.04 12.03 -0.23
CA ASN A 41 -5.84 13.20 0.08
C ASN A 41 -7.31 12.93 -0.26
N PRO A 42 -8.27 13.74 0.26
CA PRO A 42 -9.70 13.46 0.05
C PRO A 42 -10.13 13.33 -1.41
N PHE A 43 -9.43 14.01 -2.33
CA PHE A 43 -9.78 13.98 -3.76
C PHE A 43 -9.21 12.73 -4.46
N SER A 44 -8.22 12.07 -3.87
CA SER A 44 -7.55 10.91 -4.45
C SER A 44 -8.00 9.58 -3.85
N ARG A 45 -9.02 9.58 -3.01
CA ARG A 45 -9.55 8.35 -2.38
C ARG A 45 -10.57 7.68 -3.27
N THR A 46 -10.18 7.38 -4.50
CA THR A 46 -11.07 6.80 -5.52
C THR A 46 -10.50 5.50 -6.06
N PRO A 47 -11.37 4.61 -6.60
CA PRO A 47 -10.90 3.39 -7.26
C PRO A 47 -9.94 3.68 -8.42
N SER A 48 -10.20 4.72 -9.19
CA SER A 48 -9.35 5.10 -10.32
C SER A 48 -7.95 5.50 -9.88
N ALA A 49 -7.85 6.34 -8.84
CA ALA A 49 -6.56 6.77 -8.31
C ALA A 49 -5.75 5.60 -7.76
N PHE A 50 -6.42 4.67 -7.07
CA PHE A 50 -5.74 3.46 -6.57
C PHE A 50 -5.25 2.58 -7.71
N ALA A 51 -6.07 2.37 -8.74
CA ALA A 51 -5.68 1.57 -9.90
C ALA A 51 -4.44 2.15 -10.59
N GLU A 52 -4.41 3.48 -10.75
CA GLU A 52 -3.27 4.18 -11.34
C GLU A 52 -2.01 4.03 -10.47
N PHE A 53 -2.15 4.23 -9.16
CA PHE A 53 -1.05 4.09 -8.21
C PHE A 53 -0.45 2.68 -8.25
N GLN A 54 -1.30 1.65 -8.32
CA GLN A 54 -0.87 0.25 -8.31
C GLN A 54 -0.45 -0.26 -9.68
N ALA A 55 -0.57 0.56 -10.73
CA ALA A 55 -0.30 0.17 -12.12
C ALA A 55 -1.07 -1.10 -12.51
N THR A 56 -2.34 -1.15 -12.15
CA THR A 56 -3.23 -2.28 -12.41
C THR A 56 -4.51 -1.82 -13.13
N THR A 57 -5.35 -2.75 -13.52
CA THR A 57 -6.61 -2.41 -14.17
C THR A 57 -7.65 -1.93 -13.15
N ARG A 58 -8.63 -1.16 -13.61
CA ARG A 58 -9.74 -0.73 -12.75
C ARG A 58 -10.53 -1.92 -12.21
N GLY A 59 -10.66 -2.98 -13.02
CA GLY A 59 -11.36 -4.19 -12.59
C GLY A 59 -10.67 -4.86 -11.41
N THR A 60 -9.35 -5.02 -11.48
CA THR A 60 -8.57 -5.61 -10.38
C THR A 60 -8.63 -4.73 -9.14
N ALA A 61 -8.46 -3.43 -9.31
CA ALA A 61 -8.55 -2.48 -8.19
C ALA A 61 -9.93 -2.52 -7.54
N THR A 62 -10.99 -2.58 -8.35
CA THR A 62 -12.37 -2.66 -7.87
C THR A 62 -12.61 -3.92 -7.05
N GLN A 63 -12.08 -5.06 -7.49
CA GLN A 63 -12.22 -6.32 -6.75
C GLN A 63 -11.53 -6.24 -5.38
N THR A 64 -10.33 -5.67 -5.33
CA THR A 64 -9.61 -5.48 -4.07
C THR A 64 -10.41 -4.59 -3.12
N ILE A 65 -10.95 -3.48 -3.63
CA ILE A 65 -11.75 -2.54 -2.85
C ILE A 65 -13.03 -3.20 -2.34
N LYS A 66 -13.75 -3.94 -3.20
CA LYS A 66 -14.97 -4.63 -2.80
C LYS A 66 -14.71 -5.65 -1.69
N ALA A 67 -13.61 -6.38 -1.78
CA ALA A 67 -13.24 -7.33 -0.73
C ALA A 67 -13.00 -6.61 0.62
N LEU A 68 -12.35 -5.45 0.58
CA LEU A 68 -12.12 -4.66 1.78
C LEU A 68 -13.41 -4.05 2.33
N GLU A 69 -14.33 -3.63 1.47
CA GLU A 69 -15.64 -3.16 1.89
C GLU A 69 -16.44 -4.29 2.54
N ALA A 70 -16.46 -5.47 1.91
CA ALA A 70 -17.16 -6.65 2.44
C ALA A 70 -16.60 -7.07 3.80
N GLY A 71 -15.30 -6.94 4.00
CA GLY A 71 -14.64 -7.23 5.27
C GLY A 71 -14.80 -6.14 6.33
N GLY A 72 -15.39 -5.01 5.98
CA GLY A 72 -15.61 -3.90 6.91
C GLY A 72 -14.42 -3.00 7.12
N TYR A 73 -13.41 -3.03 6.24
CA TYR A 73 -12.21 -2.21 6.37
C TYR A 73 -12.32 -0.86 5.69
N LEU A 74 -13.12 -0.76 4.64
CA LEU A 74 -13.38 0.46 3.89
C LEU A 74 -14.87 0.72 3.80
N VAL A 75 -15.25 1.98 3.69
CA VAL A 75 -16.63 2.42 3.48
C VAL A 75 -16.67 3.46 2.37
N ARG A 76 -17.70 3.36 1.51
CA ARG A 76 -17.95 4.32 0.44
C ARG A 76 -18.68 5.53 0.97
N GLN A 77 -18.27 6.69 0.46
CA GLN A 77 -19.01 7.93 0.69
C GLN A 77 -19.09 8.68 -0.63
N PRO A 78 -20.27 9.25 -0.99
CA PRO A 78 -20.35 10.10 -2.16
C PRO A 78 -19.56 11.39 -1.91
N PHE A 79 -18.94 11.93 -2.96
CA PHE A 79 -18.41 13.28 -2.90
C PHE A 79 -19.54 14.26 -2.76
N LYS A 80 -19.36 15.27 -1.91
CA LYS A 80 -20.39 16.29 -1.66
C LYS A 80 -20.71 17.14 -2.86
N THR A 81 -19.83 17.20 -3.87
CA THR A 81 -19.92 18.17 -4.96
C THR A 81 -20.62 17.66 -6.20
N ASP A 82 -20.63 16.33 -6.49
CA ASP A 82 -21.25 15.84 -7.72
C ASP A 82 -22.12 14.60 -7.58
N GLY A 83 -22.11 13.94 -6.45
CA GLY A 83 -22.95 12.76 -6.20
C GLY A 83 -22.65 11.53 -7.06
N ARG A 84 -21.74 11.64 -8.04
CA ARG A 84 -21.37 10.54 -8.95
C ARG A 84 -20.08 9.87 -8.54
N SER A 85 -19.14 10.65 -8.03
CA SER A 85 -17.84 10.15 -7.60
C SER A 85 -17.95 9.56 -6.20
N VAL A 86 -17.20 8.49 -5.98
CA VAL A 86 -17.18 7.79 -4.70
C VAL A 86 -15.83 7.98 -4.06
N SER A 87 -15.84 8.40 -2.81
CA SER A 87 -14.66 8.45 -1.96
C SER A 87 -14.64 7.25 -1.04
N LEU A 88 -13.48 6.66 -0.86
CA LEU A 88 -13.28 5.52 0.03
C LEU A 88 -12.55 5.96 1.27
N ARG A 89 -13.03 5.53 2.43
CA ARG A 89 -12.48 5.90 3.71
C ARG A 89 -12.28 4.65 4.58
N LEU A 90 -11.21 4.68 5.39
CA LEU A 90 -11.00 3.61 6.35
C LEU A 90 -12.03 3.67 7.46
N THR A 91 -12.55 2.51 7.81
CA THR A 91 -13.37 2.33 9.02
C THR A 91 -12.47 2.24 10.25
N SER A 92 -13.05 2.20 11.44
CA SER A 92 -12.30 1.90 12.67
C SER A 92 -11.55 0.58 12.56
N LYS A 93 -12.18 -0.44 11.95
CA LYS A 93 -11.54 -1.73 11.71
C LYS A 93 -10.34 -1.60 10.77
N GLY A 94 -10.48 -0.81 9.71
CA GLY A 94 -9.37 -0.55 8.78
C GLY A 94 -8.19 0.13 9.46
N LYS A 95 -8.46 1.11 10.29
CA LYS A 95 -7.43 1.83 11.06
C LYS A 95 -6.71 0.91 12.04
N LYS A 96 -7.45 0.04 12.74
CA LYS A 96 -6.88 -0.95 13.65
C LYS A 96 -6.02 -1.96 12.92
N ALA A 97 -6.44 -2.38 11.72
CA ALA A 97 -5.65 -3.28 10.90
C ALA A 97 -4.31 -2.64 10.54
N LEU A 98 -4.31 -1.38 10.12
CA LEU A 98 -3.06 -0.67 9.77
C LEU A 98 -2.11 -0.51 10.95
N ALA A 99 -2.60 -0.50 12.18
CA ALA A 99 -1.74 -0.48 13.36
C ALA A 99 -0.90 -1.76 13.48
N ARG A 100 -1.31 -2.84 12.79
CA ARG A 100 -0.61 -4.12 12.75
C ARG A 100 -0.03 -4.42 11.37
N ASP A 101 0.16 -3.40 10.56
CA ASP A 101 0.64 -3.55 9.19
C ASP A 101 2.02 -4.22 9.17
N PRO A 102 2.18 -5.37 8.49
CA PRO A 102 3.49 -6.03 8.36
C PRO A 102 4.56 -5.14 7.73
N PHE A 103 4.15 -4.18 6.93
CA PHE A 103 5.07 -3.21 6.31
C PHE A 103 5.87 -2.41 7.34
N GLU A 104 5.35 -2.26 8.55
CA GLU A 104 6.04 -1.50 9.61
C GLU A 104 7.37 -2.14 10.02
N VAL A 105 7.52 -3.45 9.84
CA VAL A 105 8.79 -4.13 10.07
C VAL A 105 9.86 -3.57 9.13
N LEU A 106 9.51 -3.41 7.85
CA LEU A 106 10.42 -2.83 6.86
C LEU A 106 10.70 -1.36 7.15
N VAL A 107 9.67 -0.61 7.55
CA VAL A 107 9.83 0.81 7.92
C VAL A 107 10.86 0.95 9.04
N ARG A 108 10.74 0.15 10.09
CA ARG A 108 11.70 0.18 11.21
C ARG A 108 13.11 -0.22 10.77
N ALA A 109 13.23 -1.21 9.90
CA ALA A 109 14.53 -1.65 9.40
C ALA A 109 15.21 -0.53 8.61
N VAL A 110 14.47 0.15 7.76
CA VAL A 110 15.00 1.29 6.99
C VAL A 110 15.33 2.47 7.91
N ASP A 111 14.50 2.69 8.92
CA ASP A 111 14.72 3.78 9.88
C ASP A 111 15.99 3.57 10.73
N SER A 112 16.42 2.32 10.91
CA SER A 112 17.65 2.00 11.64
C SER A 112 18.92 2.40 10.89
N LEU A 113 18.83 2.66 9.59
CA LEU A 113 19.95 3.14 8.80
C LEU A 113 20.23 4.61 9.13
N ASP A 114 21.48 5.06 8.94
CA ASP A 114 21.76 6.47 9.12
C ASP A 114 21.12 7.32 7.99
N ALA A 115 21.06 8.62 8.20
CA ALA A 115 20.38 9.53 7.26
C ALA A 115 21.00 9.50 5.87
N THR A 116 22.32 9.37 5.79
CA THR A 116 23.04 9.32 4.51
C THR A 116 22.68 8.06 3.74
N GLU A 117 22.67 6.91 4.41
CA GLU A 117 22.29 5.64 3.79
C GLU A 117 20.84 5.64 3.32
N ARG A 118 19.92 6.15 4.16
CA ARG A 118 18.49 6.23 3.77
C ARG A 118 18.29 7.10 2.54
N THR A 119 18.96 8.25 2.51
CA THR A 119 18.84 9.16 1.37
C THR A 119 19.40 8.54 0.10
N ALA A 120 20.58 7.91 0.18
CA ALA A 120 21.20 7.24 -0.96
C ALA A 120 20.32 6.10 -1.47
N MET A 121 19.79 5.29 -0.58
CA MET A 121 18.90 4.19 -0.95
C MET A 121 17.64 4.70 -1.66
N ARG A 122 16.99 5.73 -1.11
CA ARG A 122 15.78 6.30 -1.72
C ARG A 122 16.06 6.82 -3.11
N ARG A 123 17.15 7.55 -3.29
CA ARG A 123 17.53 8.08 -4.59
C ARG A 123 17.79 6.97 -5.59
N ALA A 124 18.52 5.94 -5.18
CA ALA A 124 18.81 4.79 -6.04
C ALA A 124 17.53 4.04 -6.44
N LEU A 125 16.62 3.81 -5.50
CA LEU A 125 15.36 3.13 -5.77
C LEU A 125 14.49 3.92 -6.76
N HIS A 126 14.45 5.24 -6.66
CA HIS A 126 13.72 6.06 -7.62
C HIS A 126 14.28 5.94 -9.04
N GLN A 127 15.57 5.70 -9.19
CA GLN A 127 16.17 5.51 -10.52
C GLN A 127 15.84 4.14 -11.11
N VAL A 128 15.59 3.15 -10.26
CA VAL A 128 15.28 1.78 -10.69
C VAL A 128 13.81 1.63 -11.05
N LEU A 129 12.93 2.37 -10.40
CA LEU A 129 11.49 2.34 -10.64
C LEU A 129 11.09 3.16 -11.86
#